data_7e30f656dc089719b5bed874a228dd74
#
_entry.id   7e30f656dc089719b5bed874a228dd74
#
_cell.length_a   1.000
_cell.length_b   1.000
_cell.length_c   1.000
_cell.angle_alpha   90.00
_cell.angle_beta   90.00
_cell.angle_gamma   90.00
#
_symmetry.space_group_name_H-M   'P 1'
#
loop_
_entity.id
_entity.type
_entity.pdbx_description
1 polymer ?
#
loop_
_entity_poly.entity_id
_entity_poly.type
_entity_poly.pdbx_seq_one_letter_code
_entity_poly.pdbx_strand_id
1 'polypeptide(L)'
;HHLRQLRESGLVVSRRVGKEVCYRAAESEQAQLLHRMIERTMEISCPEAESRAATGAPHLPPLDAEVHEGGGTSEQIATIRAVHDYLTQDLASRTTIDELSRRFLMNPSTMKALFKSVYGASLASHIREHRMAQAAKLLAEGDESIAQIARAVGYESQSKFSTEFHKAYGALPTEYRKAQKK
;
A
#
# COMPACT_ATOMS: atom_id res chain seq x y z
N HIS A 1 -1.42 18.35 -18.14
CA HIS A 1 -1.52 18.12 -19.61
C HIS A 1 -2.27 16.82 -19.90
N HIS A 2 -1.97 15.71 -19.20
CA HIS A 2 -2.52 14.37 -19.44
C HIS A 2 -4.02 14.23 -19.14
N LEU A 3 -4.52 14.82 -18.04
CA LEU A 3 -5.96 14.81 -17.72
C LEU A 3 -6.81 15.47 -18.81
N ARG A 4 -6.27 16.47 -19.51
CA ARG A 4 -6.94 17.09 -20.65
C ARG A 4 -7.04 16.13 -21.83
N GLN A 5 -5.96 15.40 -22.13
CA GLN A 5 -5.94 14.37 -23.20
C GLN A 5 -6.89 13.23 -22.89
N LEU A 6 -6.92 12.73 -21.63
CA LEU A 6 -7.85 11.67 -21.20
C LEU A 6 -9.31 12.12 -21.28
N ARG A 7 -9.59 13.40 -21.03
CA ARG A 7 -10.94 13.97 -21.22
C ARG A 7 -11.29 14.10 -22.69
N GLU A 8 -10.37 14.56 -23.52
CA GLU A 8 -10.56 14.71 -24.97
C GLU A 8 -10.72 13.35 -25.67
N SER A 9 -10.09 12.28 -25.14
CA SER A 9 -10.28 10.88 -25.58
C SER A 9 -11.53 10.20 -25.02
N GLY A 10 -12.33 10.89 -24.17
CA GLY A 10 -13.55 10.32 -23.60
C GLY A 10 -13.32 9.25 -22.52
N LEU A 11 -12.12 9.12 -21.99
CA LEU A 11 -11.79 8.16 -20.94
C LEU A 11 -12.11 8.67 -19.53
N VAL A 12 -12.10 10.00 -19.34
CA VAL A 12 -12.49 10.65 -18.08
C VAL A 12 -13.47 11.78 -18.32
N VAL A 13 -14.37 11.97 -17.34
CA VAL A 13 -15.26 13.12 -17.24
C VAL A 13 -14.81 14.01 -16.09
N SER A 14 -14.94 15.32 -16.26
CA SER A 14 -14.62 16.30 -15.22
C SER A 14 -15.85 17.08 -14.78
N ARG A 15 -15.96 17.35 -13.49
CA ARG A 15 -16.99 18.22 -12.90
C ARG A 15 -16.33 19.24 -11.99
N ARG A 16 -16.70 20.51 -12.13
CA ARG A 16 -16.22 21.58 -11.25
C ARG A 16 -17.10 21.66 -10.00
N VAL A 17 -16.48 21.62 -8.83
CA VAL A 17 -17.12 21.80 -7.53
C VAL A 17 -16.40 22.94 -6.80
N GLY A 18 -16.98 24.13 -6.81
CA GLY A 18 -16.35 25.34 -6.26
C GLY A 18 -15.07 25.72 -7.01
N LYS A 19 -13.93 25.72 -6.30
CA LYS A 19 -12.60 26.02 -6.85
C LYS A 19 -11.88 24.79 -7.39
N GLU A 20 -12.40 23.60 -7.14
CA GLU A 20 -11.75 22.32 -7.49
C GLU A 20 -12.41 21.70 -8.72
N VAL A 21 -11.61 20.94 -9.48
CA VAL A 21 -12.08 20.15 -10.62
C VAL A 21 -11.90 18.68 -10.24
N CYS A 22 -13.03 17.98 -10.08
CA CYS A 22 -13.05 16.55 -9.83
C CYS A 22 -13.11 15.80 -11.15
N TYR A 23 -12.33 14.71 -11.26
CA TYR A 23 -12.29 13.83 -12.41
C TYR A 23 -12.79 12.44 -12.01
N ARG A 24 -13.49 11.75 -12.88
CA ARG A 24 -13.86 10.34 -12.72
C ARG A 24 -13.74 9.62 -14.06
N ALA A 25 -13.58 8.30 -14.03
CA ALA A 25 -13.64 7.48 -15.24
C ALA A 25 -14.96 7.71 -15.98
N ALA A 26 -14.92 7.80 -17.30
CA ALA A 26 -16.13 7.89 -18.11
C ALA A 26 -16.85 6.53 -18.11
N GLU A 27 -18.17 6.56 -18.34
CA GLU A 27 -18.98 5.34 -18.47
C GLU A 27 -18.97 4.79 -19.92
N SER A 28 -18.00 5.23 -20.74
CA SER A 28 -17.83 4.77 -22.11
C SER A 28 -17.32 3.32 -22.14
N GLU A 29 -17.69 2.59 -23.18
CA GLU A 29 -17.24 1.20 -23.40
C GLU A 29 -15.70 1.09 -23.44
N GLN A 30 -15.03 2.07 -24.00
CA GLN A 30 -13.58 2.18 -24.05
C GLN A 30 -12.97 2.38 -22.66
N ALA A 31 -13.56 3.21 -21.81
CA ALA A 31 -13.11 3.42 -20.43
C ALA A 31 -13.33 2.16 -19.57
N GLN A 32 -14.45 1.47 -19.77
CA GLN A 32 -14.72 0.19 -19.09
C GLN A 32 -13.79 -0.93 -19.55
N LEU A 33 -13.45 -0.96 -20.84
CA LEU A 33 -12.46 -1.92 -21.35
C LEU A 33 -11.08 -1.69 -20.79
N LEU A 34 -10.64 -0.43 -20.75
CA LEU A 34 -9.36 -0.04 -20.16
C LEU A 34 -9.31 -0.36 -18.67
N HIS A 35 -10.40 -0.09 -17.93
CA HIS A 35 -10.54 -0.41 -16.51
C HIS A 35 -10.39 -1.92 -16.26
N ARG A 36 -11.10 -2.75 -17.03
CA ARG A 36 -10.97 -4.22 -16.97
C ARG A 36 -9.56 -4.73 -17.33
N MET A 37 -8.88 -4.09 -18.27
CA MET A 37 -7.50 -4.44 -18.59
C MET A 37 -6.54 -4.10 -17.44
N ILE A 38 -6.74 -2.98 -16.78
CA ILE A 38 -5.96 -2.55 -15.61
C ILE A 38 -6.23 -3.49 -14.44
N GLU A 39 -7.49 -3.81 -14.13
CA GLU A 39 -7.87 -4.76 -13.08
C GLU A 39 -7.21 -6.13 -13.30
N ARG A 40 -7.28 -6.69 -14.51
CA ARG A 40 -6.61 -7.95 -14.84
C ARG A 40 -5.09 -7.91 -14.67
N THR A 41 -4.48 -6.77 -14.96
CA THR A 41 -3.03 -6.60 -14.78
C THR A 41 -2.68 -6.49 -13.29
N MET A 42 -3.59 -5.95 -12.47
CA MET A 42 -3.41 -5.80 -11.02
C MET A 42 -3.66 -7.10 -10.26
N GLU A 43 -4.59 -7.98 -10.69
CA GLU A 43 -4.78 -9.33 -10.13
C GLU A 43 -3.50 -10.17 -10.19
N ILE A 44 -2.64 -9.94 -11.19
CA ILE A 44 -1.34 -10.62 -11.31
C ILE A 44 -0.31 -10.08 -10.31
N SER A 45 -0.50 -8.87 -9.76
CA SER A 45 0.52 -8.16 -8.98
C SER A 45 0.35 -8.25 -7.46
N CYS A 46 -0.84 -8.63 -6.92
CA CYS A 46 -1.03 -8.74 -5.48
C CYS A 46 -2.21 -9.67 -5.12
N PRO A 47 -2.00 -10.97 -4.93
CA PRO A 47 -3.06 -11.93 -4.61
C PRO A 47 -3.70 -11.75 -3.21
N GLU A 48 -3.24 -10.82 -2.39
CA GLU A 48 -3.71 -10.62 -1.01
C GLU A 48 -4.86 -9.59 -0.86
N ALA A 49 -5.32 -8.95 -1.93
CA ALA A 49 -6.34 -7.89 -1.85
C ALA A 49 -7.75 -8.40 -1.49
N GLU A 50 -8.11 -9.63 -1.87
CA GLU A 50 -9.46 -10.17 -1.65
C GLU A 50 -9.74 -10.54 -0.18
N SER A 51 -8.70 -10.83 0.61
CA SER A 51 -8.88 -11.21 2.02
C SER A 51 -9.23 -10.03 2.95
N ARG A 52 -9.11 -8.79 2.46
CA ARG A 52 -9.26 -7.56 3.28
C ARG A 52 -10.68 -7.01 3.33
N ALA A 53 -11.51 -7.31 2.34
CA ALA A 53 -12.90 -6.83 2.28
C ALA A 53 -13.80 -7.44 3.37
N ALA A 54 -13.42 -8.58 3.94
CA ALA A 54 -14.23 -9.33 4.89
C ALA A 54 -14.01 -8.97 6.38
N THR A 55 -12.96 -8.22 6.73
CA THR A 55 -12.52 -8.07 8.14
C THR A 55 -12.61 -6.67 8.73
N GLY A 56 -13.18 -5.67 8.01
CA GLY A 56 -13.30 -4.31 8.56
C GLY A 56 -11.95 -3.65 8.89
N ALA A 57 -10.89 -4.09 8.26
CA ALA A 57 -9.58 -3.45 8.37
C ALA A 57 -9.65 -2.00 7.88
N PRO A 58 -8.89 -1.07 8.48
CA PRO A 58 -8.80 0.30 7.97
C PRO A 58 -8.43 0.22 6.49
N HIS A 59 -9.23 0.89 5.69
CA HIS A 59 -9.07 0.98 4.25
C HIS A 59 -7.67 1.53 3.95
N LEU A 60 -6.76 0.63 3.58
CA LEU A 60 -5.60 1.06 2.80
C LEU A 60 -6.17 1.71 1.55
N PRO A 61 -5.74 2.92 1.17
CA PRO A 61 -6.18 3.51 -0.07
C PRO A 61 -6.01 2.46 -1.16
N PRO A 62 -7.05 2.22 -1.98
CA PRO A 62 -6.97 1.25 -3.05
C PRO A 62 -5.70 1.53 -3.86
N LEU A 63 -5.07 0.50 -4.40
CA LEU A 63 -3.88 0.58 -5.26
C LEU A 63 -4.12 1.38 -6.56
N ASP A 64 -5.35 1.77 -6.82
CA ASP A 64 -5.85 2.74 -7.78
C ASP A 64 -5.67 4.21 -7.34
N ALA A 65 -5.04 4.49 -6.19
CA ALA A 65 -4.46 5.79 -5.96
C ALA A 65 -3.50 6.06 -7.11
N GLU A 66 -3.99 6.83 -8.05
CA GLU A 66 -3.40 7.24 -9.33
C GLU A 66 -1.88 7.16 -9.28
N VAL A 67 -1.29 6.34 -10.16
CA VAL A 67 0.12 6.45 -10.49
C VAL A 67 0.29 7.89 -10.98
N HIS A 68 0.56 8.79 -10.04
CA HIS A 68 1.05 10.09 -10.42
C HIS A 68 2.33 9.80 -11.21
N GLU A 69 2.30 10.07 -12.50
CA GLU A 69 3.46 10.08 -13.37
C GLU A 69 4.47 11.11 -12.81
N GLY A 70 5.06 10.78 -11.69
CA GLY A 70 6.27 11.40 -11.17
C GLY A 70 7.43 10.76 -11.90
N GLY A 71 7.70 11.24 -13.11
CA GLY A 71 8.97 11.30 -13.82
C GLY A 71 10.00 10.16 -13.75
N GLY A 72 9.67 8.95 -13.32
CA GLY A 72 10.57 7.81 -13.32
C GLY A 72 10.54 7.06 -14.65
N THR A 73 11.71 6.60 -15.12
CA THR A 73 11.78 5.68 -16.26
C THR A 73 11.11 4.34 -15.91
N SER A 74 10.69 3.57 -16.92
CA SER A 74 10.13 2.22 -16.72
C SER A 74 11.05 1.32 -15.88
N GLU A 75 12.37 1.44 -16.07
CA GLU A 75 13.39 0.73 -15.30
C GLU A 75 13.41 1.16 -13.81
N GLN A 76 13.29 2.45 -13.54
CA GLN A 76 13.23 2.97 -12.18
C GLN A 76 11.95 2.52 -11.46
N ILE A 77 10.83 2.47 -12.14
CA ILE A 77 9.57 1.95 -11.60
C ILE A 77 9.69 0.45 -11.29
N ALA A 78 10.30 -0.34 -12.19
CA ALA A 78 10.58 -1.75 -11.94
C ALA A 78 11.50 -1.95 -10.72
N THR A 79 12.52 -1.09 -10.56
CA THR A 79 13.41 -1.09 -9.39
C THR A 79 12.62 -0.79 -8.11
N ILE A 80 11.71 0.18 -8.13
CA ILE A 80 10.87 0.52 -6.95
C ILE A 80 9.95 -0.65 -6.57
N ARG A 81 9.40 -1.38 -7.53
CA ARG A 81 8.62 -2.60 -7.27
C ARG A 81 9.50 -3.68 -6.63
N ALA A 82 10.70 -3.90 -7.14
CA ALA A 82 11.66 -4.84 -6.54
C ALA A 82 12.07 -4.44 -5.12
N VAL A 83 12.18 -3.14 -4.82
CA VAL A 83 12.38 -2.63 -3.44
C VAL A 83 11.20 -2.98 -2.54
N HIS A 84 9.98 -2.78 -3.01
CA HIS A 84 8.76 -3.14 -2.29
C HIS A 84 8.73 -4.63 -1.98
N ASP A 85 8.91 -5.49 -2.98
CA ASP A 85 8.88 -6.95 -2.83
C ASP A 85 9.95 -7.43 -1.84
N TYR A 86 11.16 -6.88 -1.93
CA TYR A 86 12.23 -7.18 -0.99
C TYR A 86 11.86 -6.83 0.46
N LEU A 87 11.23 -5.70 0.70
CA LEU A 87 10.83 -5.25 2.03
C LEU A 87 9.63 -6.00 2.60
N THR A 88 8.74 -6.50 1.73
CA THR A 88 7.54 -7.24 2.15
C THR A 88 7.82 -8.72 2.38
N GLN A 89 8.90 -9.28 1.81
CA GLN A 89 9.32 -10.67 2.07
C GLN A 89 9.76 -10.90 3.52
N ASP A 90 10.40 -9.94 4.16
CA ASP A 90 10.83 -10.03 5.55
C ASP A 90 10.48 -8.75 6.31
N LEU A 91 9.26 -8.71 6.86
CA LEU A 91 8.77 -7.58 7.64
C LEU A 91 9.44 -7.45 9.01
N ALA A 92 10.11 -8.50 9.51
CA ALA A 92 10.86 -8.46 10.76
C ALA A 92 12.17 -7.67 10.60
N SER A 93 12.75 -7.71 9.42
CA SER A 93 14.02 -7.03 9.12
C SER A 93 13.88 -5.50 9.15
N ARG A 94 14.89 -4.84 9.67
CA ARG A 94 15.01 -3.38 9.70
C ARG A 94 16.03 -2.93 8.67
N THR A 95 15.61 -2.91 7.42
CA THR A 95 16.46 -2.42 6.34
C THR A 95 16.42 -0.89 6.30
N THR A 96 17.59 -0.27 6.29
CA THR A 96 17.73 1.19 6.18
C THR A 96 17.64 1.65 4.73
N ILE A 97 17.31 2.93 4.52
CA ILE A 97 17.28 3.51 3.17
C ILE A 97 18.64 3.47 2.48
N ASP A 98 19.74 3.57 3.26
CA ASP A 98 21.10 3.52 2.73
C ASP A 98 21.48 2.10 2.27
N GLU A 99 21.02 1.06 2.97
CA GLU A 99 21.17 -0.33 2.56
C GLU A 99 20.39 -0.61 1.26
N LEU A 100 19.14 -0.15 1.18
CA LEU A 100 18.33 -0.24 -0.04
C LEU A 100 18.98 0.49 -1.20
N SER A 101 19.46 1.70 -0.98
CA SER A 101 20.19 2.50 -1.98
C SER A 101 21.38 1.77 -2.55
N ARG A 102 22.20 1.16 -1.69
CA ARG A 102 23.37 0.37 -2.12
C ARG A 102 22.96 -0.90 -2.85
N ARG A 103 21.93 -1.59 -2.36
CA ARG A 103 21.47 -2.85 -2.95
C ARG A 103 20.84 -2.65 -4.32
N PHE A 104 20.04 -1.63 -4.49
CA PHE A 104 19.29 -1.34 -5.72
C PHE A 104 19.94 -0.26 -6.60
N LEU A 105 21.16 0.17 -6.26
CA LEU A 105 21.95 1.16 -7.00
C LEU A 105 21.16 2.43 -7.33
N MET A 106 20.29 2.86 -6.40
CA MET A 106 19.44 4.04 -6.57
C MET A 106 19.71 5.06 -5.46
N ASN A 107 19.80 6.34 -5.81
CA ASN A 107 19.99 7.41 -4.82
C ASN A 107 18.85 7.45 -3.80
N PRO A 108 19.12 7.65 -2.48
CA PRO A 108 18.11 7.67 -1.42
C PRO A 108 16.96 8.65 -1.65
N SER A 109 17.24 9.84 -2.15
CA SER A 109 16.22 10.87 -2.43
C SER A 109 15.34 10.48 -3.59
N THR A 110 15.92 9.97 -4.68
CA THR A 110 15.20 9.44 -5.84
C THR A 110 14.31 8.26 -5.43
N MET A 111 14.84 7.30 -4.65
CA MET A 111 14.09 6.15 -4.16
C MET A 111 12.88 6.59 -3.34
N LYS A 112 13.04 7.52 -2.39
CA LYS A 112 11.93 8.04 -1.58
C LYS A 112 10.86 8.73 -2.43
N ALA A 113 11.29 9.57 -3.38
CA ALA A 113 10.37 10.31 -4.26
C ALA A 113 9.58 9.36 -5.17
N LEU A 114 10.27 8.44 -5.84
CA LEU A 114 9.64 7.47 -6.73
C LEU A 114 8.77 6.47 -5.97
N PHE A 115 9.20 5.99 -4.80
CA PHE A 115 8.38 5.10 -3.97
C PHE A 115 7.07 5.78 -3.57
N LYS A 116 7.14 7.04 -3.12
CA LYS A 116 5.94 7.82 -2.80
C LYS A 116 5.06 8.06 -4.03
N SER A 117 5.65 8.27 -5.20
CA SER A 117 4.91 8.44 -6.46
C SER A 117 4.18 7.16 -6.88
N VAL A 118 4.85 5.99 -6.75
CA VAL A 118 4.30 4.69 -7.18
C VAL A 118 3.26 4.16 -6.18
N TYR A 119 3.52 4.29 -4.87
CA TYR A 119 2.69 3.69 -3.82
C TYR A 119 1.84 4.69 -3.02
N GLY A 120 1.87 5.98 -3.36
CA GLY A 120 1.09 7.02 -2.69
C GLY A 120 1.55 7.36 -1.26
N ALA A 121 2.39 6.54 -0.64
CA ALA A 121 2.86 6.66 0.73
C ALA A 121 4.38 6.66 0.84
N SER A 122 4.92 7.18 1.94
CA SER A 122 6.35 7.04 2.21
C SER A 122 6.69 5.56 2.46
N LEU A 123 7.91 5.15 2.10
CA LEU A 123 8.42 3.79 2.33
C LEU A 123 8.21 3.32 3.78
N ALA A 124 8.50 4.19 4.76
CA ALA A 124 8.32 3.87 6.18
C ALA A 124 6.83 3.69 6.57
N SER A 125 5.93 4.50 6.00
CA SER A 125 4.48 4.36 6.24
C SER A 125 3.95 3.07 5.63
N HIS A 126 4.31 2.81 4.38
CA HIS A 126 3.88 1.63 3.64
C HIS A 126 4.30 0.32 4.33
N ILE A 127 5.58 0.21 4.75
CA ILE A 127 6.04 -0.97 5.51
C ILE A 127 5.36 -1.10 6.87
N ARG A 128 5.07 0.01 7.54
CA ARG A 128 4.30 -0.02 8.80
C ARG A 128 2.91 -0.61 8.58
N GLU A 129 2.25 -0.24 7.52
CA GLU A 129 0.92 -0.77 7.17
C GLU A 129 0.97 -2.28 6.90
N HIS A 130 1.95 -2.76 6.14
CA HIS A 130 2.16 -4.20 5.93
C HIS A 130 2.43 -4.94 7.24
N ARG A 131 3.27 -4.38 8.13
CA ARG A 131 3.52 -4.95 9.46
C ARG A 131 2.25 -5.06 10.30
N MET A 132 1.40 -4.03 10.27
CA MET A 132 0.13 -4.05 11.00
C MET A 132 -0.87 -5.04 10.39
N ALA A 133 -0.94 -5.15 9.07
CA ALA A 133 -1.78 -6.12 8.40
C ALA A 133 -1.35 -7.57 8.71
N GLN A 134 -0.05 -7.85 8.67
CA GLN A 134 0.48 -9.16 9.05
C GLN A 134 0.22 -9.48 10.54
N ALA A 135 0.38 -8.48 11.41
CA ALA A 135 0.06 -8.64 12.83
C ALA A 135 -1.42 -8.97 13.06
N ALA A 136 -2.33 -8.31 12.34
CA ALA A 136 -3.77 -8.58 12.43
C ALA A 136 -4.09 -10.03 12.01
N LYS A 137 -3.45 -10.53 10.94
CA LYS A 137 -3.58 -11.92 10.51
C LYS A 137 -3.09 -12.89 11.59
N LEU A 138 -1.89 -12.69 12.14
CA LEU A 138 -1.35 -13.53 13.21
C LEU A 138 -2.22 -13.50 14.48
N LEU A 139 -2.82 -12.34 14.80
CA LEU A 139 -3.74 -12.22 15.93
C LEU A 139 -5.06 -12.98 15.72
N ALA A 140 -5.56 -13.04 14.49
CA ALA A 140 -6.80 -13.73 14.16
C ALA A 140 -6.63 -15.24 14.08
N GLU A 141 -5.54 -15.71 13.47
CA GLU A 141 -5.32 -17.12 13.12
C GLU A 141 -4.47 -17.88 14.14
N GLY A 142 -3.56 -17.17 14.85
CA GLY A 142 -2.56 -17.79 15.71
C GLY A 142 -2.84 -17.68 17.21
N ASP A 143 -2.05 -18.44 17.98
CA ASP A 143 -2.06 -18.44 19.45
C ASP A 143 -0.80 -17.82 20.06
N GLU A 144 0.09 -17.29 19.23
CA GLU A 144 1.32 -16.67 19.68
C GLU A 144 1.04 -15.51 20.64
N SER A 145 1.93 -15.31 21.62
CA SER A 145 1.82 -14.17 22.53
C SER A 145 1.94 -12.84 21.77
N ILE A 146 1.35 -11.79 22.31
CA ILE A 146 1.46 -10.43 21.72
C ILE A 146 2.92 -10.00 21.56
N ALA A 147 3.79 -10.41 22.47
CA ALA A 147 5.23 -10.14 22.39
C ALA A 147 5.91 -10.88 21.22
N GLN A 148 5.52 -12.13 20.96
CA GLN A 148 6.03 -12.91 19.82
C GLN A 148 5.57 -12.30 18.49
N ILE A 149 4.28 -11.95 18.37
CA ILE A 149 3.76 -11.27 17.18
C ILE A 149 4.47 -9.94 16.96
N ALA A 150 4.65 -9.12 18.01
CA ALA A 150 5.38 -7.87 17.90
C ALA A 150 6.78 -8.08 17.27
N ARG A 151 7.53 -9.08 17.74
CA ARG A 151 8.85 -9.41 17.19
C ARG A 151 8.77 -9.91 15.75
N ALA A 152 7.82 -10.78 15.45
CA ALA A 152 7.63 -11.35 14.12
C ALA A 152 7.37 -10.27 13.05
N VAL A 153 6.73 -9.16 13.45
CA VAL A 153 6.49 -8.02 12.56
C VAL A 153 7.48 -6.85 12.75
N GLY A 154 8.64 -7.11 13.36
CA GLY A 154 9.76 -6.17 13.43
C GLY A 154 9.68 -5.09 14.51
N TYR A 155 8.92 -5.33 15.59
CA TYR A 155 8.89 -4.47 16.78
C TYR A 155 9.66 -5.11 17.95
N GLU A 156 10.64 -4.38 18.49
CA GLU A 156 11.41 -4.82 19.67
C GLU A 156 10.59 -4.69 20.96
N SER A 157 9.68 -3.70 21.01
CA SER A 157 8.87 -3.40 22.17
C SER A 157 7.40 -3.71 21.91
N GLN A 158 6.82 -4.59 22.75
CA GLN A 158 5.39 -4.88 22.74
C GLN A 158 4.55 -3.62 22.97
N SER A 159 4.99 -2.71 23.83
CA SER A 159 4.28 -1.45 24.10
C SER A 159 4.19 -0.57 22.86
N LYS A 160 5.33 -0.40 22.15
CA LYS A 160 5.36 0.36 20.88
C LYS A 160 4.50 -0.29 19.80
N PHE A 161 4.57 -1.62 19.69
CA PHE A 161 3.70 -2.38 18.80
C PHE A 161 2.23 -2.14 19.11
N SER A 162 1.81 -2.29 20.38
CA SER A 162 0.40 -2.12 20.80
C SER A 162 -0.12 -0.72 20.50
N THR A 163 0.72 0.30 20.69
CA THR A 163 0.37 1.69 20.36
C THR A 163 0.16 1.89 18.85
N GLU A 164 1.06 1.36 18.01
CA GLU A 164 0.94 1.47 16.56
C GLU A 164 -0.23 0.63 16.02
N PHE A 165 -0.47 -0.55 16.61
CA PHE A 165 -1.60 -1.40 16.26
C PHE A 165 -2.93 -0.72 16.60
N HIS A 166 -3.03 -0.13 17.79
CA HIS A 166 -4.23 0.64 18.21
C HIS A 166 -4.49 1.83 17.26
N LYS A 167 -3.46 2.54 16.83
CA LYS A 167 -3.62 3.62 15.84
C LYS A 167 -4.15 3.11 14.50
N ALA A 168 -3.73 1.91 14.08
CA ALA A 168 -4.11 1.34 12.79
C ALA A 168 -5.51 0.71 12.80
N TYR A 169 -5.90 0.06 13.90
CA TYR A 169 -7.12 -0.75 13.99
C TYR A 169 -8.16 -0.24 15.00
N GLY A 170 -7.86 0.81 15.75
CA GLY A 170 -8.76 1.39 16.77
C GLY A 170 -8.96 0.52 18.02
N ALA A 171 -8.29 -0.63 18.12
CA ALA A 171 -8.38 -1.57 19.22
C ALA A 171 -7.00 -2.07 19.65
N LEU A 172 -6.85 -2.45 20.93
CA LEU A 172 -5.63 -3.09 21.38
C LEU A 172 -5.48 -4.49 20.77
N PRO A 173 -4.25 -5.00 20.56
CA PRO A 173 -4.02 -6.34 19.99
C PRO A 173 -4.78 -7.46 20.72
N THR A 174 -4.89 -7.36 22.04
CA THR A 174 -5.63 -8.32 22.88
C THR A 174 -7.14 -8.27 22.66
N GLU A 175 -7.69 -7.09 22.48
CA GLU A 175 -9.11 -6.86 22.20
C GLU A 175 -9.45 -7.34 20.79
N TYR A 176 -8.61 -6.99 19.82
CA TYR A 176 -8.74 -7.43 18.43
C TYR A 176 -8.76 -8.97 18.34
N ARG A 177 -7.82 -9.67 18.98
CA ARG A 177 -7.80 -11.14 19.06
C ARG A 177 -9.09 -11.71 19.62
N LYS A 178 -9.59 -11.16 20.73
CA LYS A 178 -10.84 -11.62 21.36
C LYS A 178 -12.06 -11.45 20.44
N ALA A 179 -12.07 -10.38 19.65
CA ALA A 179 -13.15 -10.13 18.70
C ALA A 179 -13.15 -11.09 17.53
N GLN A 180 -11.97 -11.51 17.04
CA GLN A 180 -11.81 -12.43 15.90
C GLN A 180 -12.08 -13.91 16.29
N LYS A 181 -11.89 -14.30 17.56
CA LYS A 181 -12.09 -15.69 18.06
C LYS A 181 -13.50 -15.96 18.61
N LYS A 182 -14.44 -15.04 18.43
CA LYS A 182 -15.86 -15.22 18.71
C LYS A 182 -16.60 -15.79 17.50
#